data_cdfd24cd112ced7c3f4224737075a1d2
#
_entry.id   cdfd24cd112ced7c3f4224737075a1d2
#
_cell.length_a   1.000
_cell.length_b   1.000
_cell.length_c   1.000
_cell.angle_alpha   90.00
_cell.angle_beta   90.00
_cell.angle_gamma   90.00
#
_symmetry.space_group_name_H-M   'P 1'
#
loop_
_entity.id
_entity.type
_entity.pdbx_description
1 polymer ?
#
loop_
_entity_poly.entity_id
_entity_poly.type
_entity_poly.pdbx_seq_one_letter_code
_entity_poly.pdbx_strand_id
1 'polypeptide(L)'
;QELQANLPAERCCDVVICAPYPLIGALEAAGQCCALGVGAQDVSEHQHGAYTGEVSAEQLSDLGAQYCIVGHSERRSYHGETDLQVNAKTKILLENHIIPIICVGESLAQREHDLTETYVAYQVAAAFSGLTAEQAVRCVIAYEPLWAIGTGNTATSAQAQEVCASIRATLAKLYDANTAKAISILY
;
A
#
# COMPACT_ATOMS: atom_id res chain seq x y z
N GLN A 1 -2.21 -11.34 20.34
CA GLN A 1 -2.90 -12.42 21.07
C GLN A 1 -4.41 -12.17 21.15
N GLU A 2 -4.87 -10.99 21.59
CA GLU A 2 -6.30 -10.68 21.69
C GLU A 2 -6.99 -10.71 20.30
N LEU A 3 -6.38 -10.07 19.28
CA LEU A 3 -6.90 -10.14 17.92
C LEU A 3 -7.00 -11.58 17.41
N GLN A 4 -5.99 -12.40 17.64
CA GLN A 4 -5.98 -13.82 17.25
C GLN A 4 -7.13 -14.61 17.85
N ALA A 5 -7.39 -14.39 19.15
CA ALA A 5 -8.46 -15.09 19.87
C ALA A 5 -9.87 -14.71 19.37
N ASN A 6 -9.99 -13.52 18.75
CA ASN A 6 -11.27 -12.97 18.30
C ASN A 6 -11.47 -13.02 16.77
N LEU A 7 -10.48 -13.49 16.00
CA LEU A 7 -10.67 -13.69 14.56
C LEU A 7 -11.54 -14.94 14.32
N PRO A 8 -12.55 -14.86 13.41
CA PRO A 8 -13.36 -16.02 13.06
C PRO A 8 -12.49 -17.08 12.38
N ALA A 9 -12.82 -18.36 12.61
CA ALA A 9 -12.12 -19.50 12.00
C ALA A 9 -12.27 -19.51 10.47
N GLU A 10 -13.45 -19.13 9.97
CA GLU A 10 -13.68 -18.91 8.53
C GLU A 10 -13.66 -17.42 8.24
N ARG A 11 -12.80 -17.01 7.31
CA ARG A 11 -12.61 -15.61 6.92
C ARG A 11 -12.83 -15.46 5.43
N CYS A 12 -13.52 -14.38 5.06
CA CYS A 12 -13.74 -14.00 3.67
C CYS A 12 -12.66 -13.02 3.14
N CYS A 13 -11.69 -12.64 3.98
CA CYS A 13 -10.62 -11.72 3.63
C CYS A 13 -9.32 -12.08 4.35
N ASP A 14 -8.20 -11.65 3.78
CA ASP A 14 -6.90 -11.67 4.43
C ASP A 14 -6.82 -10.54 5.45
N VAL A 15 -6.15 -10.80 6.57
CA VAL A 15 -5.87 -9.81 7.62
C VAL A 15 -4.37 -9.60 7.71
N VAL A 16 -3.93 -8.37 7.50
CA VAL A 16 -2.52 -7.98 7.52
C VAL A 16 -2.29 -6.94 8.61
N ILE A 17 -1.23 -7.11 9.39
CA ILE A 17 -0.79 -6.11 10.38
C ILE A 17 0.54 -5.54 9.91
N CYS A 18 0.56 -4.24 9.60
CA CYS A 18 1.80 -3.52 9.29
C CYS A 18 2.34 -2.84 10.54
N ALA A 19 3.50 -3.30 11.00
CA ALA A 19 4.12 -2.84 12.24
C ALA A 19 5.34 -1.95 11.98
N PRO A 20 5.69 -1.05 12.93
CA PRO A 20 6.99 -0.39 12.94
C PRO A 20 8.13 -1.42 12.97
N TYR A 21 9.27 -1.12 12.34
CA TYR A 21 10.40 -2.03 12.19
C TYR A 21 10.78 -2.82 13.45
N PRO A 22 10.89 -2.22 14.66
CA PRO A 22 11.30 -2.95 15.87
C PRO A 22 10.31 -4.04 16.30
N LEU A 23 9.08 -4.02 15.79
CA LEU A 23 8.01 -4.94 16.19
C LEU A 23 7.74 -6.04 15.17
N ILE A 24 8.33 -5.98 13.96
CA ILE A 24 8.07 -6.95 12.90
C ILE A 24 8.41 -8.38 13.33
N GLY A 25 9.61 -8.60 13.87
CA GLY A 25 10.03 -9.93 14.32
C GLY A 25 9.16 -10.48 15.48
N ALA A 26 8.72 -9.62 16.39
CA ALA A 26 7.81 -10.04 17.47
C ALA A 26 6.40 -10.36 16.92
N LEU A 27 5.94 -9.61 15.90
CA LEU A 27 4.67 -9.85 15.24
C LEU A 27 4.71 -11.14 14.42
N GLU A 28 5.80 -11.39 13.70
CA GLU A 28 6.00 -12.63 12.94
C GLU A 28 5.96 -13.86 13.86
N ALA A 29 6.75 -13.84 14.95
CA ALA A 29 6.76 -14.92 15.93
C ALA A 29 5.38 -15.16 16.57
N ALA A 30 4.60 -14.11 16.80
CA ALA A 30 3.22 -14.21 17.30
C ALA A 30 2.25 -14.66 16.21
N GLY A 31 2.51 -14.34 14.95
CA GLY A 31 1.64 -14.61 13.80
C GLY A 31 1.69 -16.04 13.28
N GLN A 32 2.75 -16.79 13.57
CA GLN A 32 2.96 -18.17 13.07
C GLN A 32 1.83 -19.15 13.43
N CYS A 33 1.06 -18.88 14.47
CA CYS A 33 -0.06 -19.73 14.91
C CYS A 33 -1.42 -19.33 14.27
N CYS A 34 -1.47 -18.26 13.48
CA CYS A 34 -2.71 -17.77 12.90
C CYS A 34 -2.40 -17.16 11.54
N ALA A 35 -3.22 -17.41 10.55
CA ALA A 35 -3.06 -16.89 9.20
C ALA A 35 -3.20 -15.34 9.13
N LEU A 36 -2.33 -14.62 9.86
CA LEU A 36 -2.18 -13.16 9.80
C LEU A 36 -0.99 -12.83 8.93
N GLY A 37 -1.19 -11.96 7.95
CA GLY A 37 -0.09 -11.39 7.18
C GLY A 37 0.72 -10.40 8.04
N VAL A 38 2.03 -10.44 7.91
CA VAL A 38 2.95 -9.51 8.57
C VAL A 38 3.45 -8.50 7.56
N GLY A 39 3.36 -7.22 7.89
CA GLY A 39 3.81 -6.15 7.03
C GLY A 39 4.69 -5.13 7.74
N ALA A 40 5.43 -4.37 6.94
CA ALA A 40 6.17 -3.19 7.35
C ALA A 40 5.42 -1.90 6.98
N GLN A 41 5.78 -0.79 7.62
CA GLN A 41 5.17 0.53 7.38
C GLN A 41 5.92 1.36 6.35
N ASP A 42 7.14 0.96 5.98
CA ASP A 42 7.97 1.59 4.96
C ASP A 42 9.13 0.65 4.55
N VAL A 43 9.88 1.06 3.52
CA VAL A 43 11.11 0.40 3.04
C VAL A 43 12.04 1.44 2.42
N SER A 44 13.35 1.16 2.38
CA SER A 44 14.30 1.93 1.58
C SER A 44 14.06 1.74 0.08
N GLU A 45 14.29 2.78 -0.72
CA GLU A 45 14.32 2.67 -2.18
C GLU A 45 15.65 2.07 -2.70
N HIS A 46 16.57 1.75 -1.81
CA HIS A 46 17.89 1.21 -2.11
C HIS A 46 18.02 -0.24 -1.64
N GLN A 47 18.57 -1.10 -2.49
CA GLN A 47 18.78 -2.52 -2.16
C GLN A 47 19.87 -2.68 -1.10
N HIS A 48 21.01 -1.99 -1.28
CA HIS A 48 22.15 -2.02 -0.37
C HIS A 48 22.87 -0.68 -0.41
N GLY A 49 23.75 -0.43 0.57
CA GLY A 49 24.59 0.76 0.62
C GLY A 49 24.59 1.43 1.99
N ALA A 50 25.30 2.56 2.05
CA ALA A 50 25.44 3.35 3.28
C ALA A 50 24.28 4.35 3.43
N TYR A 51 23.12 3.86 3.69
CA TYR A 51 21.88 4.64 3.93
C TYR A 51 21.52 4.58 5.40
N THR A 52 22.24 5.34 6.21
CA THR A 52 22.12 5.32 7.68
C THR A 52 20.69 5.54 8.16
N GLY A 53 20.14 4.57 8.90
CA GLY A 53 18.80 4.63 9.46
C GLY A 53 17.70 4.03 8.58
N GLU A 54 18.01 3.62 7.34
CA GLU A 54 17.05 2.96 6.46
C GLU A 54 17.04 1.43 6.63
N VAL A 55 15.94 0.81 6.26
CA VAL A 55 15.74 -0.65 6.27
C VAL A 55 15.44 -1.12 4.87
N SER A 56 16.27 -2.03 4.33
CA SER A 56 16.11 -2.56 2.97
C SER A 56 15.00 -3.62 2.88
N ALA A 57 14.55 -3.89 1.66
CA ALA A 57 13.56 -4.95 1.41
C ALA A 57 14.10 -6.34 1.78
N GLU A 58 15.40 -6.60 1.58
CA GLU A 58 16.07 -7.83 2.01
C GLU A 58 15.97 -8.03 3.53
N GLN A 59 16.27 -6.98 4.32
CA GLN A 59 16.13 -7.02 5.78
C GLN A 59 14.69 -7.25 6.22
N LEU A 60 13.71 -6.67 5.52
CA LEU A 60 12.28 -6.92 5.80
C LEU A 60 11.88 -8.36 5.48
N SER A 61 12.38 -8.92 4.38
CA SER A 61 12.17 -10.32 4.01
C SER A 61 12.74 -11.27 5.07
N ASP A 62 13.96 -11.00 5.55
CA ASP A 62 14.62 -11.77 6.61
C ASP A 62 13.85 -11.73 7.95
N LEU A 63 13.15 -10.63 8.21
CA LEU A 63 12.25 -10.48 9.37
C LEU A 63 10.88 -11.16 9.18
N GLY A 64 10.61 -11.76 8.02
CA GLY A 64 9.35 -12.42 7.71
C GLY A 64 8.22 -11.50 7.24
N ALA A 65 8.53 -10.25 6.86
CA ALA A 65 7.54 -9.35 6.30
C ALA A 65 7.09 -9.82 4.92
N GLN A 66 5.78 -9.97 4.74
CA GLN A 66 5.13 -10.39 3.49
C GLN A 66 4.52 -9.21 2.74
N TYR A 67 4.27 -8.12 3.44
CA TYR A 67 3.65 -6.89 2.94
C TYR A 67 4.48 -5.67 3.36
N CYS A 68 4.35 -4.58 2.60
CA CYS A 68 4.94 -3.31 3.01
C CYS A 68 4.12 -2.14 2.47
N ILE A 69 3.78 -1.19 3.34
CA ILE A 69 3.14 0.08 2.97
C ILE A 69 4.19 0.96 2.30
N VAL A 70 3.81 1.61 1.19
CA VAL A 70 4.61 2.63 0.50
C VAL A 70 3.73 3.81 0.10
N GLY A 71 4.27 5.01 0.11
CA GLY A 71 3.56 6.20 -0.32
C GLY A 71 2.46 6.67 0.62
N HIS A 72 2.46 6.23 1.89
CA HIS A 72 1.47 6.70 2.87
C HIS A 72 1.49 8.23 2.99
N SER A 73 0.34 8.84 3.19
CA SER A 73 0.19 10.30 3.26
C SER A 73 1.13 10.97 4.26
N GLU A 74 1.35 10.36 5.41
CA GLU A 74 2.30 10.87 6.42
C GLU A 74 3.74 10.89 5.88
N ARG A 75 4.16 9.87 5.13
CA ARG A 75 5.49 9.84 4.53
C ARG A 75 5.64 10.88 3.43
N ARG A 76 4.61 11.04 2.61
CA ARG A 76 4.57 12.12 1.61
C ARG A 76 4.66 13.50 2.26
N SER A 77 3.90 13.72 3.33
CA SER A 77 3.81 15.03 4.01
C SER A 77 5.00 15.34 4.92
N TYR A 78 5.48 14.37 5.70
CA TYR A 78 6.50 14.61 6.73
C TYR A 78 7.92 14.27 6.29
N HIS A 79 8.07 13.37 5.31
CA HIS A 79 9.36 12.91 4.81
C HIS A 79 9.62 13.30 3.35
N GLY A 80 8.65 13.95 2.67
CA GLY A 80 8.79 14.38 1.29
C GLY A 80 8.82 13.22 0.28
N GLU A 81 8.24 12.05 0.64
CA GLU A 81 8.23 10.88 -0.24
C GLU A 81 7.49 11.19 -1.55
N THR A 82 8.19 11.04 -2.66
CA THR A 82 7.71 11.35 -4.00
C THR A 82 7.12 10.13 -4.70
N ASP A 83 6.31 10.36 -5.75
CA ASP A 83 5.76 9.25 -6.55
C ASP A 83 6.85 8.42 -7.24
N LEU A 84 8.00 9.01 -7.58
CA LEU A 84 9.15 8.28 -8.12
C LEU A 84 9.77 7.34 -7.09
N GLN A 85 9.88 7.78 -5.84
CA GLN A 85 10.35 6.93 -4.74
C GLN A 85 9.36 5.81 -4.44
N VAL A 86 8.05 6.09 -4.47
CA VAL A 86 7.01 5.06 -4.32
C VAL A 86 7.15 3.99 -5.40
N ASN A 87 7.37 4.38 -6.67
CA ASN A 87 7.62 3.42 -7.75
C ASN A 87 8.90 2.60 -7.54
N ALA A 88 10.00 3.25 -7.12
CA ALA A 88 11.26 2.55 -6.83
C ALA A 88 11.09 1.54 -5.69
N LYS A 89 10.44 1.93 -4.59
CA LYS A 89 10.12 1.07 -3.47
C LYS A 89 9.21 -0.09 -3.88
N THR A 90 8.20 0.17 -4.71
CA THR A 90 7.31 -0.88 -5.24
C THR A 90 8.09 -1.95 -6.00
N LYS A 91 9.01 -1.55 -6.87
CA LYS A 91 9.86 -2.48 -7.64
C LYS A 91 10.76 -3.33 -6.75
N ILE A 92 11.47 -2.68 -5.82
CA ILE A 92 12.37 -3.36 -4.88
C ILE A 92 11.61 -4.38 -4.01
N LEU A 93 10.40 -4.05 -3.54
CA LEU A 93 9.57 -4.97 -2.77
C LEU A 93 9.18 -6.20 -3.60
N LEU A 94 8.76 -6.00 -4.85
CA LEU A 94 8.38 -7.09 -5.75
C LEU A 94 9.57 -8.00 -6.08
N GLU A 95 10.78 -7.46 -6.22
CA GLU A 95 12.03 -8.21 -6.41
C GLU A 95 12.37 -9.07 -5.18
N ASN A 96 12.02 -8.63 -3.99
CA ASN A 96 12.21 -9.34 -2.72
C ASN A 96 10.99 -10.15 -2.28
N HIS A 97 10.02 -10.39 -3.18
CA HIS A 97 8.80 -11.18 -2.95
C HIS A 97 7.87 -10.60 -1.86
N ILE A 98 8.01 -9.33 -1.53
CA ILE A 98 7.13 -8.61 -0.61
C ILE A 98 6.02 -7.93 -1.41
N ILE A 99 4.78 -8.01 -0.94
CA ILE A 99 3.60 -7.41 -1.58
C ILE A 99 3.53 -5.92 -1.21
N PRO A 100 3.65 -5.00 -2.17
CA PRO A 100 3.49 -3.58 -1.89
C PRO A 100 2.02 -3.22 -1.63
N ILE A 101 1.76 -2.46 -0.56
CA ILE A 101 0.49 -1.78 -0.32
C ILE A 101 0.73 -0.30 -0.65
N ILE A 102 0.28 0.11 -1.82
CA ILE A 102 0.57 1.43 -2.41
C ILE A 102 -0.54 2.39 -2.01
N CYS A 103 -0.20 3.40 -1.21
CA CYS A 103 -1.15 4.42 -0.77
C CYS A 103 -1.27 5.54 -1.80
N VAL A 104 -2.52 5.85 -2.14
CA VAL A 104 -2.90 6.95 -3.03
C VAL A 104 -4.06 7.71 -2.44
N GLY A 105 -4.13 9.00 -2.69
CA GLY A 105 -5.23 9.83 -2.21
C GLY A 105 -5.02 11.31 -2.44
N GLU A 106 -6.12 12.04 -2.44
CA GLU A 106 -6.16 13.48 -2.70
C GLU A 106 -6.35 14.29 -1.41
N SER A 107 -5.84 15.51 -1.43
CA SER A 107 -6.10 16.52 -0.41
C SER A 107 -7.49 17.14 -0.57
N LEU A 108 -7.95 17.86 0.48
CA LEU A 108 -9.20 18.60 0.42
C LEU A 108 -9.20 19.63 -0.72
N ALA A 109 -8.12 20.35 -0.90
CA ALA A 109 -8.00 21.34 -1.97
C ALA A 109 -8.14 20.72 -3.37
N GLN A 110 -7.55 19.55 -3.59
CA GLN A 110 -7.70 18.83 -4.86
C GLN A 110 -9.14 18.39 -5.09
N ARG A 111 -9.81 17.93 -4.03
CA ARG A 111 -11.22 17.53 -4.12
C ARG A 111 -12.15 18.70 -4.38
N GLU A 112 -11.97 19.85 -3.70
CA GLU A 112 -12.78 21.06 -3.91
C GLU A 112 -12.63 21.68 -5.30
N HIS A 113 -11.54 21.34 -6.01
CA HIS A 113 -11.27 21.77 -7.39
C HIS A 113 -11.55 20.69 -8.43
N ASP A 114 -12.29 19.62 -8.08
CA ASP A 114 -12.64 18.50 -8.97
C ASP A 114 -11.41 17.78 -9.58
N LEU A 115 -10.26 17.77 -8.87
CA LEU A 115 -9.02 17.16 -9.32
C LEU A 115 -8.80 15.74 -8.79
N THR A 116 -9.70 15.20 -7.97
CA THR A 116 -9.59 13.89 -7.31
C THR A 116 -9.19 12.79 -8.29
N GLU A 117 -10.00 12.57 -9.34
CA GLU A 117 -9.75 11.48 -10.30
C GLU A 117 -8.42 11.66 -11.04
N THR A 118 -8.14 12.89 -11.49
CA THR A 118 -6.91 13.20 -12.24
C THR A 118 -5.68 12.97 -11.37
N TYR A 119 -5.72 13.43 -10.12
CA TYR A 119 -4.58 13.31 -9.21
C TYR A 119 -4.34 11.87 -8.78
N VAL A 120 -5.39 11.15 -8.38
CA VAL A 120 -5.28 9.73 -8.00
C VAL A 120 -4.86 8.86 -9.19
N ALA A 121 -5.40 9.12 -10.39
CA ALA A 121 -4.97 8.43 -11.60
C ALA A 121 -3.48 8.66 -11.90
N TYR A 122 -2.98 9.87 -11.70
CA TYR A 122 -1.56 10.18 -11.83
C TYR A 122 -0.71 9.38 -10.83
N GLN A 123 -1.09 9.36 -9.54
CA GLN A 123 -0.37 8.60 -8.52
C GLN A 123 -0.33 7.09 -8.86
N VAL A 124 -1.45 6.52 -9.29
CA VAL A 124 -1.52 5.12 -9.74
C VAL A 124 -0.61 4.89 -10.94
N ALA A 125 -0.68 5.74 -11.97
CA ALA A 125 0.15 5.59 -13.16
C ALA A 125 1.65 5.71 -12.83
N ALA A 126 2.03 6.61 -11.94
CA ALA A 126 3.41 6.79 -11.50
C ALA A 126 3.91 5.56 -10.72
N ALA A 127 3.14 5.07 -9.75
CA ALA A 127 3.51 3.93 -8.92
C ALA A 127 3.67 2.63 -9.74
N PHE A 128 2.85 2.44 -10.78
CA PHE A 128 2.87 1.27 -11.65
C PHE A 128 3.77 1.41 -12.89
N SER A 129 4.46 2.54 -13.04
CA SER A 129 5.32 2.80 -14.19
C SER A 129 6.42 1.75 -14.35
N GLY A 130 6.44 1.07 -15.50
CA GLY A 130 7.44 0.05 -15.85
C GLY A 130 7.23 -1.31 -15.18
N LEU A 131 6.11 -1.55 -14.51
CA LEU A 131 5.73 -2.88 -14.02
C LEU A 131 5.04 -3.68 -15.14
N THR A 132 5.31 -4.98 -15.21
CA THR A 132 4.56 -5.91 -16.07
C THR A 132 3.18 -6.22 -15.45
N ALA A 133 2.25 -6.80 -16.23
CA ALA A 133 0.96 -7.23 -15.71
C ALA A 133 1.08 -8.25 -14.57
N GLU A 134 2.04 -9.19 -14.68
CA GLU A 134 2.33 -10.20 -13.65
C GLU A 134 2.86 -9.57 -12.36
N GLN A 135 3.62 -8.48 -12.45
CA GLN A 135 4.07 -7.72 -11.29
C GLN A 135 2.92 -6.91 -10.69
N ALA A 136 2.12 -6.27 -11.53
CA ALA A 136 1.00 -5.43 -11.10
C ALA A 136 -0.05 -6.19 -10.28
N VAL A 137 -0.41 -7.41 -10.67
CA VAL A 137 -1.40 -8.23 -9.93
C VAL A 137 -0.92 -8.65 -8.54
N ARG A 138 0.36 -8.50 -8.23
CA ARG A 138 0.93 -8.74 -6.90
C ARG A 138 0.88 -7.51 -6.00
N CYS A 139 0.46 -6.36 -6.50
CA CYS A 139 0.32 -5.13 -5.73
C CYS A 139 -1.08 -5.00 -5.13
N VAL A 140 -1.16 -4.25 -4.03
CA VAL A 140 -2.41 -3.81 -3.42
C VAL A 140 -2.42 -2.28 -3.47
N ILE A 141 -3.55 -1.66 -3.78
CA ILE A 141 -3.72 -0.21 -3.68
C ILE A 141 -4.58 0.09 -2.45
N ALA A 142 -4.14 1.06 -1.64
CA ALA A 142 -4.91 1.59 -0.53
C ALA A 142 -5.30 3.05 -0.85
N TYR A 143 -6.58 3.30 -1.05
CA TYR A 143 -7.10 4.64 -1.20
C TYR A 143 -7.36 5.28 0.16
N GLU A 144 -6.68 6.38 0.43
CA GLU A 144 -6.82 7.17 1.65
C GLU A 144 -7.21 8.62 1.30
N PRO A 145 -8.49 9.02 1.46
CA PRO A 145 -8.88 10.41 1.29
C PRO A 145 -8.25 11.27 2.40
N LEU A 146 -7.19 12.06 2.05
CA LEU A 146 -6.40 12.79 3.05
C LEU A 146 -7.26 13.79 3.84
N TRP A 147 -8.32 14.32 3.23
CA TRP A 147 -9.26 15.24 3.85
C TRP A 147 -10.13 14.60 4.95
N ALA A 148 -10.17 13.26 5.02
CA ALA A 148 -10.89 12.52 6.05
C ALA A 148 -9.97 12.10 7.22
N ILE A 149 -8.64 12.00 7.01
CA ILE A 149 -7.70 11.51 8.01
C ILE A 149 -7.56 12.53 9.15
N GLY A 150 -7.94 12.12 10.39
CA GLY A 150 -7.74 12.94 11.60
C GLY A 150 -8.62 14.20 11.69
N THR A 151 -9.55 14.41 10.77
CA THR A 151 -10.39 15.61 10.72
C THR A 151 -11.77 15.43 11.36
N GLY A 152 -12.15 14.19 11.67
CA GLY A 152 -13.51 13.83 12.07
C GLY A 152 -14.50 13.71 10.90
N ASN A 153 -14.08 14.05 9.67
CA ASN A 153 -14.86 13.77 8.46
C ASN A 153 -14.63 12.32 8.02
N THR A 154 -15.66 11.74 7.43
CA THR A 154 -15.55 10.41 6.79
C THR A 154 -16.10 10.48 5.38
N ALA A 155 -15.48 9.78 4.44
CA ALA A 155 -16.06 9.64 3.13
C ALA A 155 -17.33 8.77 3.21
N THR A 156 -18.34 9.13 2.45
CA THR A 156 -19.49 8.27 2.24
C THR A 156 -19.10 7.05 1.41
N SER A 157 -19.87 5.96 1.51
CA SER A 157 -19.65 4.77 0.68
C SER A 157 -19.67 5.08 -0.82
N ALA A 158 -20.50 6.05 -1.25
CA ALA A 158 -20.56 6.49 -2.64
C ALA A 158 -19.26 7.19 -3.07
N GLN A 159 -18.72 8.08 -2.24
CA GLN A 159 -17.44 8.78 -2.50
C GLN A 159 -16.27 7.80 -2.55
N ALA A 160 -16.20 6.85 -1.61
CA ALA A 160 -15.17 5.82 -1.63
C ALA A 160 -15.27 4.94 -2.89
N GLN A 161 -16.49 4.51 -3.26
CA GLN A 161 -16.74 3.71 -4.45
C GLN A 161 -16.37 4.45 -5.75
N GLU A 162 -16.69 5.73 -5.85
CA GLU A 162 -16.35 6.57 -7.00
C GLU A 162 -14.84 6.55 -7.28
N VAL A 163 -14.02 6.81 -6.25
CA VAL A 163 -12.56 6.86 -6.41
C VAL A 163 -11.98 5.46 -6.61
N CYS A 164 -12.44 4.44 -5.90
CA CYS A 164 -12.02 3.06 -6.14
C CYS A 164 -12.35 2.59 -7.57
N ALA A 165 -13.50 2.98 -8.12
CA ALA A 165 -13.85 2.69 -9.51
C ALA A 165 -12.94 3.43 -10.50
N SER A 166 -12.59 4.69 -10.24
CA SER A 166 -11.63 5.47 -11.04
C SER A 166 -10.23 4.84 -11.04
N ILE A 167 -9.75 4.39 -9.86
CA ILE A 167 -8.49 3.63 -9.74
C ILE A 167 -8.54 2.37 -10.60
N ARG A 168 -9.62 1.60 -10.52
CA ARG A 168 -9.83 0.39 -11.32
C ARG A 168 -9.82 0.67 -12.83
N ALA A 169 -10.47 1.75 -13.25
CA ALA A 169 -10.49 2.19 -14.64
C ALA A 169 -9.10 2.62 -15.13
N THR A 170 -8.31 3.28 -14.27
CA THR A 170 -6.92 3.66 -14.56
C THR A 170 -6.05 2.42 -14.77
N LEU A 171 -6.12 1.43 -13.89
CA LEU A 171 -5.41 0.16 -14.03
C LEU A 171 -5.80 -0.58 -15.33
N ALA A 172 -7.09 -0.56 -15.69
CA ALA A 172 -7.56 -1.18 -16.93
C ALA A 172 -7.02 -0.48 -18.20
N LYS A 173 -6.75 0.83 -18.13
CA LYS A 173 -6.09 1.58 -19.21
C LYS A 173 -4.59 1.29 -19.27
N LEU A 174 -3.93 1.10 -18.13
CA LEU A 174 -2.48 0.80 -18.05
C LEU A 174 -2.16 -0.61 -18.55
N TYR A 175 -3.05 -1.56 -18.29
CA TYR A 175 -2.88 -2.97 -18.62
C TYR A 175 -4.08 -3.48 -19.45
N ASP A 176 -5.02 -4.13 -18.80
CA ASP A 176 -6.28 -4.64 -19.31
C ASP A 176 -7.31 -4.85 -18.19
N ALA A 177 -8.55 -5.16 -18.55
CA ALA A 177 -9.64 -5.34 -17.58
C ALA A 177 -9.43 -6.53 -16.63
N ASN A 178 -8.79 -7.62 -17.07
CA ASN A 178 -8.56 -8.79 -16.24
C ASN A 178 -7.46 -8.53 -15.22
N THR A 179 -6.35 -7.94 -15.64
CA THR A 179 -5.27 -7.49 -14.76
C THR A 179 -5.80 -6.50 -13.73
N ALA A 180 -6.54 -5.48 -14.16
CA ALA A 180 -7.14 -4.52 -13.26
C ALA A 180 -8.07 -5.17 -12.24
N LYS A 181 -8.88 -6.15 -12.63
CA LYS A 181 -9.80 -6.87 -11.73
C LYS A 181 -9.06 -7.69 -10.67
N ALA A 182 -7.89 -8.22 -11.00
CA ALA A 182 -7.08 -9.04 -10.09
C ALA A 182 -6.39 -8.23 -8.99
N ILE A 183 -6.16 -6.93 -9.19
CA ILE A 183 -5.51 -6.05 -8.20
C ILE A 183 -6.51 -5.69 -7.11
N SER A 184 -6.16 -5.91 -5.83
CA SER A 184 -6.97 -5.49 -4.70
C SER A 184 -6.91 -3.98 -4.51
N ILE A 185 -8.06 -3.35 -4.25
CA ILE A 185 -8.17 -1.94 -3.89
C ILE A 185 -8.85 -1.87 -2.53
N LEU A 186 -8.16 -1.29 -1.56
CA LEU A 186 -8.61 -1.08 -0.18
C LEU A 186 -9.07 0.37 -0.01
N TYR A 187 -9.95 0.58 0.99
CA TYR A 187 -10.33 1.89 1.50
C TYR A 187 -10.08 1.95 3.00
#